data_8c61c60e735d6a64d5a5d82f1ea4a5c9
#
_entry.id   8c61c60e735d6a64d5a5d82f1ea4a5c9
#
_cell.length_a   1.000
_cell.length_b   1.000
_cell.length_c   1.000
_cell.angle_alpha   90.00
_cell.angle_beta   90.00
_cell.angle_gamma   90.00
#
_symmetry.space_group_name_H-M   'P 1'
#
loop_
_entity.id
_entity.type
_entity.pdbx_description
1 polymer ?
#
loop_
_entity_poly.entity_id
_entity_poly.type
_entity_poly.pdbx_seq_one_letter_code
_entity_poly.pdbx_strand_id
1 'polypeptide(L)'
;MGKVYDILSGNETFDYAPLPNKKYKVIYADPNWRFKTYSEKGKGRSADKHYETSNVDELATLPVEQIADKDCILFLWVSNPMLIDAINLAHTWGFQYKTVAFTWVKQNRKTSGYFKGMGYWTRSNCEQILLFTKGKPKRVSMNVEQLIIAPRREHSRKPDEIKDRIVELMGDVPRIELFARHSPDDGWDYWGNEKTKFNEEELEIEVELE
;
A
#
# COMPACT_ATOMS: atom_id res chain seq x y z
N MET A 1 17.23 -6.04 -5.79
CA MET A 1 17.33 -6.89 -4.59
C MET A 1 16.71 -8.21 -4.91
N GLY A 2 17.40 -9.29 -4.68
CA GLY A 2 16.97 -10.62 -5.04
C GLY A 2 16.38 -11.36 -3.85
N LYS A 3 15.66 -12.44 -4.14
CA LYS A 3 15.29 -13.44 -3.13
C LYS A 3 16.57 -14.04 -2.56
N VAL A 4 16.70 -14.10 -1.24
CA VAL A 4 17.75 -14.82 -0.53
C VAL A 4 17.16 -16.15 -0.09
N TYR A 5 17.85 -17.24 -0.42
CA TYR A 5 17.46 -18.57 0.03
C TYR A 5 18.02 -18.80 1.44
N ASP A 6 17.16 -18.89 2.43
CA ASP A 6 17.57 -19.27 3.78
C ASP A 6 17.84 -20.78 3.82
N ILE A 7 19.12 -21.13 3.87
CA ILE A 7 19.60 -22.52 3.87
C ILE A 7 19.11 -23.30 5.12
N LEU A 8 18.81 -22.61 6.21
CA LEU A 8 18.41 -23.25 7.47
C LEU A 8 16.90 -23.55 7.52
N SER A 9 16.06 -22.68 6.95
CA SER A 9 14.61 -22.87 6.92
C SER A 9 14.09 -23.47 5.62
N GLY A 10 14.90 -23.48 4.55
CA GLY A 10 14.51 -23.94 3.22
C GLY A 10 13.52 -23.01 2.52
N ASN A 11 13.33 -21.79 3.01
CA ASN A 11 12.39 -20.81 2.47
C ASN A 11 13.12 -19.67 1.73
N GLU A 12 12.49 -19.15 0.68
CA GLU A 12 12.91 -17.91 0.07
C GLU A 12 12.43 -16.73 0.96
N THR A 13 13.35 -15.90 1.42
CA THR A 13 13.07 -14.68 2.19
C THR A 13 13.33 -13.44 1.34
N PHE A 14 12.62 -12.36 1.64
CA PHE A 14 12.87 -11.06 1.02
C PHE A 14 14.01 -10.34 1.73
N ASP A 15 15.04 -9.97 0.96
CA ASP A 15 16.09 -9.07 1.46
C ASP A 15 15.66 -7.62 1.23
N TYR A 16 14.98 -7.07 2.23
CA TYR A 16 14.57 -5.67 2.21
C TYR A 16 15.77 -4.74 2.47
N ALA A 17 15.86 -3.64 1.70
CA ALA A 17 16.80 -2.57 2.03
C ALA A 17 16.54 -2.05 3.45
N PRO A 18 17.57 -1.57 4.18
CA PRO A 18 17.37 -0.91 5.46
C PRO A 18 16.38 0.25 5.35
N LEU A 19 15.50 0.39 6.34
CA LEU A 19 14.63 1.55 6.45
C LEU A 19 15.46 2.83 6.70
N PRO A 20 14.98 4.01 6.25
CA PRO A 20 15.69 5.27 6.47
C PRO A 20 15.91 5.57 7.97
N ASN A 21 17.06 6.11 8.31
CA ASN A 21 17.35 6.57 9.67
C ASN A 21 16.74 8.00 9.91
N LYS A 22 15.41 8.08 9.86
CA LYS A 22 14.65 9.33 10.03
C LYS A 22 13.32 9.01 10.72
N LYS A 23 12.75 9.96 11.45
CA LYS A 23 11.45 9.81 12.11
C LYS A 23 10.35 10.47 11.29
N TYR A 24 9.22 9.76 11.16
CA TYR A 24 8.07 10.20 10.38
C TYR A 24 6.82 10.31 11.25
N LYS A 25 6.04 11.36 11.01
CA LYS A 25 4.71 11.56 11.62
C LYS A 25 3.61 10.89 10.82
N VAL A 26 3.86 10.63 9.53
CA VAL A 26 2.96 9.92 8.63
C VAL A 26 3.72 8.81 7.94
N ILE A 27 3.17 7.61 8.02
CA ILE A 27 3.61 6.44 7.24
C ILE A 27 2.42 6.00 6.39
N TYR A 28 2.63 5.91 5.08
CA TYR A 28 1.69 5.39 4.10
C TYR A 28 2.28 4.12 3.51
N ALA A 29 1.55 3.01 3.54
CA ALA A 29 2.08 1.71 3.15
C ALA A 29 1.09 0.92 2.28
N ASP A 30 1.58 0.39 1.16
CA ASP A 30 0.87 -0.52 0.26
C ASP A 30 1.64 -1.83 0.09
N PRO A 31 1.63 -2.73 1.10
CA PRO A 31 2.36 -3.99 1.02
C PRO A 31 1.83 -4.89 -0.09
N ASN A 32 2.71 -5.66 -0.69
CA ASN A 32 2.36 -6.69 -1.67
C ASN A 32 1.77 -7.91 -0.96
N TRP A 33 0.49 -7.84 -0.58
CA TRP A 33 -0.17 -8.91 0.15
C TRP A 33 -0.20 -10.22 -0.62
N ARG A 34 0.30 -11.29 -0.01
CA ARG A 34 0.14 -12.65 -0.52
C ARG A 34 -1.11 -13.28 0.08
N PHE A 35 -2.09 -13.63 -0.75
CA PHE A 35 -3.32 -14.29 -0.31
C PHE A 35 -3.66 -15.48 -1.20
N LYS A 36 -4.29 -16.49 -0.60
CA LYS A 36 -4.71 -17.70 -1.32
C LYS A 36 -5.89 -17.40 -2.23
N THR A 37 -5.80 -17.82 -3.48
CA THR A 37 -6.93 -17.83 -4.41
C THR A 37 -7.62 -19.18 -4.38
N TYR A 38 -8.96 -19.22 -4.41
CA TYR A 38 -9.74 -20.46 -4.32
C TYR A 38 -9.74 -21.29 -5.61
N SER A 39 -9.28 -20.76 -6.72
CA SER A 39 -9.27 -21.50 -7.99
C SER A 39 -8.02 -21.23 -8.81
N GLU A 40 -7.59 -22.24 -9.60
CA GLU A 40 -6.49 -22.10 -10.58
C GLU A 40 -6.77 -21.00 -11.62
N LYS A 41 -8.03 -20.83 -12.05
CA LYS A 41 -8.44 -19.74 -12.95
C LYS A 41 -8.26 -18.34 -12.31
N GLY A 42 -8.34 -18.25 -10.98
CA GLY A 42 -8.08 -17.01 -10.23
C GLY A 42 -6.61 -16.65 -10.15
N LYS A 43 -5.71 -17.62 -10.17
CA LYS A 43 -4.25 -17.42 -10.08
C LYS A 43 -3.69 -16.55 -11.20
N GLY A 44 -4.27 -16.60 -12.41
CA GLY A 44 -3.85 -15.79 -13.55
C GLY A 44 -4.04 -14.28 -13.40
N ARG A 45 -4.86 -13.85 -12.42
CA ARG A 45 -5.17 -12.46 -12.10
C ARG A 45 -4.78 -12.09 -10.66
N SER A 46 -4.05 -12.98 -9.99
CA SER A 46 -3.52 -12.77 -8.65
C SER A 46 -2.25 -11.90 -8.70
N ALA A 47 -2.00 -11.16 -7.64
CA ALA A 47 -0.80 -10.37 -7.44
C ALA A 47 0.48 -11.20 -7.63
N ASP A 48 0.49 -12.48 -7.20
CA ASP A 48 1.63 -13.41 -7.31
C ASP A 48 2.18 -13.62 -8.74
N LYS A 49 1.40 -13.29 -9.78
CA LYS A 49 1.85 -13.38 -11.17
C LYS A 49 2.41 -12.09 -11.73
N HIS A 50 2.11 -10.97 -11.10
CA HIS A 50 2.47 -9.66 -11.61
C HIS A 50 3.65 -9.04 -10.86
N TYR A 51 3.85 -9.43 -9.61
CA TYR A 51 4.96 -9.00 -8.77
C TYR A 51 5.16 -9.96 -7.59
N GLU A 52 6.34 -9.88 -6.98
CA GLU A 52 6.67 -10.68 -5.81
C GLU A 52 5.79 -10.26 -4.62
N THR A 53 5.06 -11.22 -4.03
CA THR A 53 4.21 -11.00 -2.87
C THR A 53 4.92 -11.44 -1.61
N SER A 54 4.79 -10.65 -0.53
CA SER A 54 5.39 -10.96 0.77
C SER A 54 4.43 -11.72 1.66
N ASN A 55 4.96 -12.67 2.42
CA ASN A 55 4.22 -13.28 3.51
C ASN A 55 4.07 -12.26 4.65
N VAL A 56 2.98 -12.35 5.42
CA VAL A 56 2.72 -11.45 6.57
C VAL A 56 3.85 -11.55 7.61
N ASP A 57 4.40 -12.74 7.81
CA ASP A 57 5.52 -12.97 8.74
C ASP A 57 6.79 -12.21 8.31
N GLU A 58 7.07 -12.16 7.01
CA GLU A 58 8.19 -11.37 6.45
C GLU A 58 7.96 -9.87 6.64
N LEU A 59 6.74 -9.38 6.37
CA LEU A 59 6.38 -7.99 6.60
C LEU A 59 6.52 -7.61 8.08
N ALA A 60 6.20 -8.54 8.99
CA ALA A 60 6.30 -8.35 10.43
C ALA A 60 7.75 -8.17 10.92
N THR A 61 8.74 -8.67 10.17
CA THR A 61 10.17 -8.48 10.50
C THR A 61 10.68 -7.05 10.24
N LEU A 62 9.95 -6.26 9.43
CA LEU A 62 10.34 -4.88 9.13
C LEU A 62 10.21 -4.01 10.39
N PRO A 63 11.28 -3.33 10.80
CA PRO A 63 11.28 -2.52 12.02
C PRO A 63 10.62 -1.15 11.82
N VAL A 64 9.36 -1.13 11.36
CA VAL A 64 8.62 0.10 11.03
C VAL A 64 8.47 1.00 12.26
N GLU A 65 8.41 0.42 13.45
CA GLU A 65 8.39 1.18 14.70
C GLU A 65 9.62 2.08 14.86
N GLN A 66 10.77 1.68 14.32
CA GLN A 66 12.02 2.45 14.43
C GLN A 66 12.01 3.74 13.61
N ILE A 67 11.19 3.84 12.57
CA ILE A 67 11.03 5.06 11.76
C ILE A 67 9.81 5.90 12.18
N ALA A 68 8.93 5.37 13.01
CA ALA A 68 7.78 6.10 13.53
C ALA A 68 8.21 7.14 14.59
N ASP A 69 7.67 8.36 14.48
CA ASP A 69 7.73 9.36 15.57
C ASP A 69 6.94 8.84 16.78
N LYS A 70 7.14 9.47 17.95
CA LYS A 70 6.35 9.19 19.16
C LYS A 70 4.85 9.36 18.95
N ASP A 71 4.46 10.32 18.12
CA ASP A 71 3.09 10.61 17.70
C ASP A 71 2.99 10.43 16.17
N CYS A 72 2.67 9.23 15.73
CA CYS A 72 2.68 8.83 14.31
C CYS A 72 1.34 8.23 13.89
N ILE A 73 0.96 8.47 12.64
CA ILE A 73 -0.20 7.86 11.99
C ILE A 73 0.26 6.95 10.87
N LEU A 74 -0.36 5.77 10.78
CA LEU A 74 -0.13 4.81 9.70
C LEU A 74 -1.41 4.68 8.86
N PHE A 75 -1.28 4.88 7.56
CA PHE A 75 -2.26 4.58 6.53
C PHE A 75 -1.84 3.31 5.81
N LEU A 76 -2.60 2.23 5.97
CA LEU A 76 -2.24 0.91 5.46
C LEU A 76 -3.29 0.42 4.46
N TRP A 77 -2.90 0.24 3.19
CA TRP A 77 -3.71 -0.43 2.19
C TRP A 77 -3.96 -1.88 2.54
N VAL A 78 -5.18 -2.31 2.33
CA VAL A 78 -5.57 -3.70 2.57
C VAL A 78 -6.52 -4.20 1.50
N SER A 79 -6.29 -5.42 1.05
CA SER A 79 -7.31 -6.20 0.34
C SER A 79 -8.23 -6.87 1.37
N ASN A 80 -9.54 -6.92 1.10
CA ASN A 80 -10.54 -7.40 2.05
C ASN A 80 -10.21 -8.77 2.70
N PRO A 81 -9.66 -9.77 1.96
CA PRO A 81 -9.27 -11.04 2.57
C PRO A 81 -8.18 -10.95 3.63
N MET A 82 -7.34 -9.90 3.58
CA MET A 82 -6.19 -9.70 4.47
C MET A 82 -6.48 -8.75 5.63
N LEU A 83 -7.76 -8.41 5.87
CA LEU A 83 -8.13 -7.40 6.87
C LEU A 83 -7.59 -7.71 8.28
N ILE A 84 -7.75 -8.95 8.73
CA ILE A 84 -7.28 -9.38 10.06
C ILE A 84 -5.75 -9.38 10.10
N ASP A 85 -5.10 -9.89 9.06
CA ASP A 85 -3.64 -9.93 8.97
C ASP A 85 -3.04 -8.53 8.94
N ALA A 86 -3.68 -7.57 8.23
CA ALA A 86 -3.26 -6.17 8.21
C ALA A 86 -3.35 -5.50 9.58
N ILE A 87 -4.40 -5.80 10.37
CA ILE A 87 -4.55 -5.30 11.73
C ILE A 87 -3.46 -5.87 12.63
N ASN A 88 -3.20 -7.18 12.56
CA ASN A 88 -2.15 -7.84 13.33
C ASN A 88 -0.76 -7.31 12.95
N LEU A 89 -0.49 -7.15 11.66
CA LEU A 89 0.77 -6.57 11.17
C LEU A 89 1.01 -5.17 11.72
N ALA A 90 0.01 -4.30 11.65
CA ALA A 90 0.13 -2.94 12.18
C ALA A 90 0.35 -2.93 13.71
N HIS A 91 -0.25 -3.86 14.45
CA HIS A 91 0.02 -4.03 15.88
C HIS A 91 1.47 -4.46 16.13
N THR A 92 2.02 -5.39 15.33
CA THR A 92 3.43 -5.78 15.42
C THR A 92 4.38 -4.61 15.15
N TRP A 93 3.99 -3.69 14.26
CA TRP A 93 4.71 -2.43 14.00
C TRP A 93 4.51 -1.35 15.08
N GLY A 94 3.78 -1.65 16.17
CA GLY A 94 3.58 -0.75 17.31
C GLY A 94 2.42 0.23 17.16
N PHE A 95 1.49 0.00 16.23
CA PHE A 95 0.35 0.86 15.97
C PHE A 95 -0.98 0.26 16.45
N GLN A 96 -1.94 1.11 16.78
CA GLN A 96 -3.29 0.73 17.21
C GLN A 96 -4.33 1.14 16.17
N TYR A 97 -5.18 0.21 15.77
CA TYR A 97 -6.29 0.44 14.84
C TYR A 97 -7.26 1.51 15.38
N LYS A 98 -7.71 2.40 14.49
CA LYS A 98 -8.71 3.42 14.79
C LYS A 98 -9.95 3.31 13.92
N THR A 99 -9.78 3.25 12.61
CA THR A 99 -10.90 3.26 11.66
C THR A 99 -10.42 2.92 10.23
N VAL A 100 -11.35 2.86 9.29
CA VAL A 100 -11.06 2.97 7.86
C VAL A 100 -10.84 4.45 7.55
N ALA A 101 -9.65 4.80 7.03
CA ALA A 101 -9.34 6.16 6.61
C ALA A 101 -10.04 6.51 5.30
N PHE A 102 -9.83 5.66 4.27
CA PHE A 102 -10.39 5.86 2.94
C PHE A 102 -10.94 4.57 2.37
N THR A 103 -11.98 4.71 1.55
CA THR A 103 -12.54 3.63 0.73
C THR A 103 -12.51 4.06 -0.72
N TRP A 104 -11.68 3.41 -1.53
CA TRP A 104 -11.64 3.63 -2.96
C TRP A 104 -12.66 2.75 -3.66
N VAL A 105 -13.65 3.36 -4.28
CA VAL A 105 -14.61 2.72 -5.18
C VAL A 105 -14.06 2.81 -6.60
N LYS A 106 -13.75 1.66 -7.19
CA LYS A 106 -13.09 1.55 -8.49
C LYS A 106 -14.08 1.76 -9.64
N GLN A 107 -13.85 2.76 -10.46
CA GLN A 107 -14.57 2.96 -11.71
C GLN A 107 -13.92 2.18 -12.86
N ASN A 108 -14.68 1.94 -13.91
CA ASN A 108 -14.16 1.44 -15.17
C ASN A 108 -13.27 2.50 -15.85
N ARG A 109 -12.24 2.05 -16.60
CA ARG A 109 -11.32 2.96 -17.30
C ARG A 109 -11.96 3.64 -18.52
N LYS A 110 -12.76 2.91 -19.30
CA LYS A 110 -13.26 3.34 -20.64
C LYS A 110 -14.78 3.40 -20.75
N THR A 111 -15.51 2.91 -19.76
CA THR A 111 -16.99 2.86 -19.75
C THR A 111 -17.54 3.45 -18.47
N SER A 112 -18.76 3.96 -18.51
CA SER A 112 -19.47 4.38 -17.29
C SER A 112 -19.66 3.21 -16.32
N GLY A 113 -19.80 3.53 -15.02
CA GLY A 113 -20.08 2.59 -13.97
C GLY A 113 -18.85 2.06 -13.24
N TYR A 114 -19.07 1.12 -12.34
CA TYR A 114 -18.07 0.62 -11.41
C TYR A 114 -17.44 -0.67 -11.90
N PHE A 115 -16.15 -0.79 -11.64
CA PHE A 115 -15.43 -2.03 -11.93
C PHE A 115 -15.95 -3.18 -11.05
N LYS A 116 -16.04 -4.37 -11.63
CA LYS A 116 -16.44 -5.60 -10.94
C LYS A 116 -15.29 -6.61 -10.98
N GLY A 117 -14.53 -6.68 -9.88
CA GLY A 117 -13.52 -7.72 -9.68
C GLY A 117 -14.13 -9.08 -9.34
N MET A 118 -13.28 -10.09 -9.15
CA MET A 118 -13.76 -11.43 -8.80
C MET A 118 -14.33 -11.48 -7.38
N GLY A 119 -13.57 -11.06 -6.37
CA GLY A 119 -13.97 -11.17 -4.97
C GLY A 119 -14.21 -12.61 -4.49
N TYR A 120 -14.49 -12.82 -3.21
CA TYR A 120 -14.75 -14.17 -2.71
C TYR A 120 -16.24 -14.54 -2.83
N TRP A 121 -17.11 -13.94 -2.08
CA TRP A 121 -18.54 -14.19 -2.13
C TRP A 121 -19.30 -13.19 -3.00
N THR A 122 -18.88 -11.95 -2.92
CA THR A 122 -19.46 -10.85 -3.71
C THR A 122 -18.42 -10.32 -4.69
N ARG A 123 -18.86 -9.60 -5.72
CA ARG A 123 -17.96 -8.95 -6.67
C ARG A 123 -17.25 -7.78 -6.00
N SER A 124 -15.90 -7.84 -5.98
CA SER A 124 -15.08 -6.81 -5.37
C SER A 124 -14.96 -5.59 -6.28
N ASN A 125 -15.27 -4.41 -5.75
CA ASN A 125 -15.11 -3.14 -6.45
C ASN A 125 -14.53 -2.03 -5.57
N CYS A 126 -14.21 -2.34 -4.33
CA CYS A 126 -13.62 -1.41 -3.38
C CYS A 126 -12.28 -1.94 -2.85
N GLU A 127 -11.38 -1.01 -2.51
CA GLU A 127 -10.22 -1.25 -1.65
C GLU A 127 -10.23 -0.24 -0.50
N GLN A 128 -9.63 -0.63 0.62
CA GLN A 128 -9.64 0.18 1.83
C GLN A 128 -8.23 0.55 2.28
N ILE A 129 -8.13 1.73 2.88
CA ILE A 129 -6.98 2.16 3.65
C ILE A 129 -7.39 2.23 5.11
N LEU A 130 -6.73 1.42 5.93
CA LEU A 130 -6.94 1.42 7.38
C LEU A 130 -6.08 2.50 8.03
N LEU A 131 -6.61 3.12 9.08
CA LEU A 131 -5.92 4.12 9.88
C LEU A 131 -5.56 3.56 11.24
N PHE A 132 -4.29 3.70 11.58
CA PHE A 132 -3.72 3.32 12.86
C PHE A 132 -2.95 4.50 13.47
N THR A 133 -2.78 4.50 14.78
CA THR A 133 -1.99 5.51 15.49
C THR A 133 -0.99 4.90 16.44
N LYS A 134 0.16 5.57 16.59
CA LYS A 134 1.10 5.43 17.69
C LYS A 134 1.11 6.75 18.46
N GLY A 135 1.03 6.73 19.80
CA GLY A 135 0.92 7.94 20.59
C GLY A 135 -0.39 8.71 20.37
N LYS A 136 -0.31 10.02 20.22
CA LYS A 136 -1.46 10.93 20.09
C LYS A 136 -1.28 11.90 18.92
N PRO A 137 -1.17 11.42 17.67
CA PRO A 137 -1.05 12.31 16.52
C PRO A 137 -2.31 13.18 16.39
N LYS A 138 -2.12 14.43 15.92
CA LYS A 138 -3.22 15.39 15.73
C LYS A 138 -3.38 15.67 14.24
N ARG A 139 -4.61 15.63 13.77
CA ARG A 139 -5.00 16.10 12.43
C ARG A 139 -5.11 17.64 12.43
N VAL A 140 -4.87 18.24 11.28
CA VAL A 140 -5.02 19.70 11.07
C VAL A 140 -6.32 20.05 10.35
N SER A 141 -6.89 19.12 9.57
CA SER A 141 -8.19 19.27 8.91
C SER A 141 -9.23 18.30 9.48
N MET A 142 -10.49 18.71 9.46
CA MET A 142 -11.65 17.89 9.84
C MET A 142 -12.59 17.62 8.65
N ASN A 143 -12.26 18.13 7.46
CA ASN A 143 -13.15 18.11 6.29
C ASN A 143 -12.75 17.08 5.24
N VAL A 144 -11.68 16.29 5.47
CA VAL A 144 -11.22 15.29 4.52
C VAL A 144 -12.22 14.15 4.42
N GLU A 145 -12.76 13.94 3.23
CA GLU A 145 -13.75 12.92 2.96
C GLU A 145 -13.14 11.52 2.88
N GLN A 146 -13.87 10.53 3.38
CA GLN A 146 -13.44 9.12 3.39
C GLN A 146 -13.60 8.46 2.01
N LEU A 147 -14.63 8.81 1.24
CA LEU A 147 -14.96 8.16 -0.02
C LEU A 147 -14.09 8.72 -1.15
N ILE A 148 -13.51 7.81 -1.93
CA ILE A 148 -12.76 8.11 -3.16
C ILE A 148 -13.42 7.35 -4.30
N ILE A 149 -13.83 8.03 -5.35
CA ILE A 149 -14.39 7.43 -6.56
C ILE A 149 -13.47 7.78 -7.72
N ALA A 150 -12.66 6.82 -8.15
CA ALA A 150 -11.67 7.03 -9.18
C ALA A 150 -11.56 5.82 -10.12
N PRO A 151 -11.21 6.01 -11.41
CA PRO A 151 -10.96 4.92 -12.33
C PRO A 151 -9.75 4.09 -11.89
N ARG A 152 -9.77 2.81 -12.23
CA ARG A 152 -8.56 2.00 -12.15
C ARG A 152 -7.52 2.52 -13.13
N ARG A 153 -6.27 2.46 -12.73
CA ARG A 153 -5.10 2.77 -13.57
C ARG A 153 -4.38 1.47 -13.93
N GLU A 154 -3.10 1.54 -14.24
CA GLU A 154 -2.20 0.40 -14.48
C GLU A 154 -2.26 -0.57 -13.30
N HIS A 155 -1.77 -1.78 -13.48
CA HIS A 155 -1.90 -2.82 -12.45
C HIS A 155 -1.36 -2.35 -11.10
N SER A 156 -2.21 -2.36 -10.07
CA SER A 156 -1.91 -1.95 -8.69
C SER A 156 -1.63 -0.46 -8.46
N ARG A 157 -1.62 0.41 -9.45
CA ARG A 157 -1.46 1.85 -9.24
C ARG A 157 -2.69 2.43 -8.53
N LYS A 158 -2.44 3.08 -7.39
CA LYS A 158 -3.46 3.70 -6.55
C LYS A 158 -3.78 5.13 -7.03
N PRO A 159 -4.96 5.70 -6.68
CA PRO A 159 -5.27 7.09 -6.97
C PRO A 159 -4.29 8.04 -6.27
N ASP A 160 -3.73 9.00 -7.00
CA ASP A 160 -2.75 9.94 -6.48
C ASP A 160 -3.37 10.89 -5.43
N GLU A 161 -4.66 11.24 -5.59
CA GLU A 161 -5.42 12.10 -4.67
C GLU A 161 -5.40 11.63 -3.20
N ILE A 162 -5.06 10.37 -2.93
CA ILE A 162 -4.95 9.84 -1.56
C ILE A 162 -3.83 10.54 -0.80
N LYS A 163 -2.69 10.76 -1.45
CA LYS A 163 -1.56 11.46 -0.86
C LYS A 163 -1.90 12.92 -0.54
N ASP A 164 -2.62 13.58 -1.46
CA ASP A 164 -3.11 14.94 -1.25
C ASP A 164 -4.05 15.03 -0.04
N ARG A 165 -4.99 14.08 0.06
CA ARG A 165 -5.91 13.99 1.21
C ARG A 165 -5.20 13.69 2.53
N ILE A 166 -4.14 12.87 2.51
CA ILE A 166 -3.30 12.62 3.69
C ILE A 166 -2.60 13.91 4.11
N VAL A 167 -2.06 14.68 3.16
CA VAL A 167 -1.42 15.97 3.43
C VAL A 167 -2.44 17.00 3.94
N GLU A 168 -3.62 17.06 3.35
CA GLU A 168 -4.72 17.91 3.85
C GLU A 168 -5.09 17.55 5.31
N LEU A 169 -5.17 16.25 5.62
CA LEU A 169 -5.54 15.78 6.95
C LEU A 169 -4.48 16.08 8.01
N MET A 170 -3.20 15.86 7.66
CA MET A 170 -2.09 15.87 8.62
C MET A 170 -1.20 17.11 8.57
N GLY A 171 -1.32 17.92 7.52
CA GLY A 171 -0.43 19.04 7.24
C GLY A 171 0.91 18.62 6.64
N ASP A 172 1.76 19.61 6.38
CA ASP A 172 3.11 19.40 5.87
C ASP A 172 4.05 18.94 6.99
N VAL A 173 4.11 17.63 7.20
CA VAL A 173 4.91 16.97 8.24
C VAL A 173 5.81 15.90 7.61
N PRO A 174 6.90 15.48 8.29
CA PRO A 174 7.72 14.35 7.81
C PRO A 174 6.88 13.13 7.52
N ARG A 175 6.91 12.67 6.26
CA ARG A 175 6.09 11.58 5.74
C ARG A 175 6.88 10.66 4.82
N ILE A 176 6.50 9.39 4.81
CA ILE A 176 7.13 8.36 3.97
C ILE A 176 6.09 7.43 3.37
N GLU A 177 6.30 7.03 2.12
CA GLU A 177 5.62 5.90 1.49
C GLU A 177 6.51 4.66 1.56
N LEU A 178 5.98 3.59 2.17
CA LEU A 178 6.58 2.26 2.19
C LEU A 178 6.02 1.41 1.05
N PHE A 179 6.87 0.57 0.45
CA PHE A 179 6.56 -0.26 -0.72
C PHE A 179 6.24 0.55 -1.98
N ALA A 180 6.87 1.74 -2.10
CA ALA A 180 6.67 2.64 -3.23
C ALA A 180 7.08 1.99 -4.56
N ARG A 181 6.28 2.27 -5.62
CA ARG A 181 6.46 1.74 -6.98
C ARG A 181 6.68 2.82 -8.03
N HIS A 182 6.84 4.04 -7.63
CA HIS A 182 7.08 5.20 -8.50
C HIS A 182 8.08 6.16 -7.85
N SER A 183 8.54 7.13 -8.62
CA SER A 183 9.39 8.21 -8.12
C SER A 183 8.68 9.02 -7.06
N PRO A 184 9.44 9.66 -6.14
CA PRO A 184 8.86 10.41 -5.05
C PRO A 184 8.03 11.59 -5.56
N ASP A 185 6.89 11.80 -4.92
CA ASP A 185 6.15 13.04 -5.00
C ASP A 185 6.78 14.09 -4.08
N ASP A 186 6.52 15.36 -4.35
CA ASP A 186 7.04 16.46 -3.55
C ASP A 186 6.71 16.31 -2.06
N GLY A 187 7.74 16.37 -1.23
CA GLY A 187 7.64 16.29 0.22
C GLY A 187 7.40 14.89 0.80
N TRP A 188 7.41 13.83 -0.01
CA TRP A 188 7.40 12.45 0.45
C TRP A 188 8.79 11.82 0.37
N ASP A 189 9.25 11.21 1.45
CA ASP A 189 10.26 10.19 1.36
C ASP A 189 9.62 8.87 0.92
N TYR A 190 10.40 7.96 0.37
CA TYR A 190 9.87 6.67 -0.10
C TYR A 190 10.87 5.54 0.10
N TRP A 191 10.31 4.35 0.28
CA TRP A 191 11.06 3.12 0.42
C TRP A 191 10.31 1.98 -0.26
N GLY A 192 11.01 1.20 -1.09
CA GLY A 192 10.43 0.09 -1.85
C GLY A 192 11.39 -0.48 -2.86
N ASN A 193 11.05 -1.62 -3.45
CA ASN A 193 11.88 -2.35 -4.40
C ASN A 193 11.58 -1.99 -5.86
N GLU A 194 10.40 -1.42 -6.16
CA GLU A 194 9.91 -1.14 -7.52
C GLU A 194 9.79 0.37 -7.80
N LYS A 195 10.76 1.15 -7.34
CA LYS A 195 10.71 2.64 -7.32
C LYS A 195 10.51 3.31 -8.68
N THR A 196 10.81 2.64 -9.79
CA THR A 196 10.76 3.21 -11.15
C THR A 196 9.73 2.53 -12.04
N LYS A 197 8.99 1.56 -11.53
CA LYS A 197 8.11 0.71 -12.34
C LYS A 197 7.10 1.49 -13.20
N PHE A 198 6.45 2.49 -12.63
CA PHE A 198 5.45 3.25 -13.37
C PHE A 198 6.05 4.37 -14.23
N ASN A 199 7.31 4.74 -13.98
CA ASN A 199 8.01 5.70 -14.82
C ASN A 199 8.46 5.05 -16.14
N GLU A 200 8.85 3.77 -16.12
CA GLU A 200 9.22 3.01 -17.32
C GLU A 200 7.99 2.76 -18.22
N GLU A 201 6.84 2.44 -17.62
CA GLU A 201 5.57 2.25 -18.35
C GLU A 201 5.06 3.56 -19.00
N GLU A 202 5.30 4.72 -18.40
CA GLU A 202 4.97 6.03 -19.00
C GLU A 202 5.85 6.34 -20.22
N LEU A 203 7.13 5.97 -20.17
CA LEU A 203 8.08 6.13 -21.29
C LEU A 203 7.76 5.21 -22.48
N GLU A 204 7.34 3.96 -22.22
CA GLU A 204 6.94 3.03 -23.29
C GLU A 204 5.67 3.49 -24.01
N ILE A 205 4.71 4.09 -23.30
CA ILE A 205 3.47 4.63 -23.89
C ILE A 205 3.77 5.86 -24.76
N GLU A 206 4.71 6.72 -24.37
CA GLU A 206 5.11 7.86 -25.19
C GLU A 206 5.83 7.43 -26.46
N VAL A 207 6.64 6.38 -26.41
CA VAL A 207 7.36 5.83 -27.60
C VAL A 207 6.39 5.13 -28.57
N GLU A 208 5.30 4.51 -28.09
CA GLU A 208 4.28 3.89 -28.97
C GLU A 208 3.33 4.92 -29.63
N LEU A 209 3.34 6.17 -29.18
CA LEU A 209 2.49 7.26 -29.72
C LEU A 209 3.23 8.21 -30.68
N GLU A 210 4.55 8.08 -30.85
CA GLU A 210 5.36 8.75 -31.87
C GLU A 210 5.52 7.87 -33.13
#